data_d2c24ab1c29e84fdc4c706eab156b9e9
#
_entry.id   d2c24ab1c29e84fdc4c706eab156b9e9
#
_cell.length_a   1.000
_cell.length_b   1.000
_cell.length_c   1.000
_cell.angle_alpha   90.00
_cell.angle_beta   90.00
_cell.angle_gamma   90.00
#
_symmetry.space_group_name_H-M   'P 1'
#
loop_
_entity.id
_entity.type
_entity.pdbx_description
1 polymer ?
#
loop_
_entity_poly.entity_id
_entity_poly.type
_entity_poly.pdbx_seq_one_letter_code
_entity_poly.pdbx_strand_id
1 'polypeptide(L)' 'MIISVLVIATGKYKEFVQQLLNGIDWYFMLNYKIEINLFTDKFREWKESDRMRIIQHII' A
#
# COMPACT_ATOMS: atom_id res chain seq x y z
N MET A 1 -12.65 12.30 3.60
CA MET A 1 -11.74 11.72 4.63
C MET A 1 -10.71 10.83 3.96
N ILE A 2 -9.48 10.91 4.40
CA ILE A 2 -8.40 10.05 3.92
C ILE A 2 -8.00 9.11 5.05
N ILE A 3 -7.91 7.81 4.74
CA ILE A 3 -7.50 6.80 5.70
C ILE A 3 -6.04 6.43 5.43
N SER A 4 -5.20 6.57 6.44
CA SER A 4 -3.80 6.21 6.35
C SER A 4 -3.59 4.78 6.84
N VAL A 5 -2.91 3.98 6.04
CA VAL A 5 -2.58 2.59 6.37
C VAL A 5 -1.07 2.45 6.40
N LEU A 6 -0.55 1.83 7.46
CA LEU A 6 0.88 1.56 7.60
C LEU A 6 1.16 0.13 7.19
N VAL A 7 2.09 -0.05 6.26
CA VAL A 7 2.51 -1.38 5.80
C VAL A 7 4.03 -1.47 5.90
N ILE A 8 4.52 -2.52 6.52
CA ILE A 8 5.96 -2.79 6.61
C ILE A 8 6.23 -4.10 5.88
N ALA A 9 7.07 -4.03 4.83
CA ALA A 9 7.34 -5.17 3.97
C ALA A 9 8.82 -5.22 3.61
N THR A 10 9.54 -6.12 4.27
CA THR A 10 10.97 -6.34 4.04
C THR A 10 11.24 -7.80 3.70
N GLY A 11 12.36 -8.08 3.03
CA GLY A 11 12.74 -9.43 2.68
C GLY A 11 11.69 -10.09 1.78
N LYS A 12 11.40 -11.34 2.05
CA LYS A 12 10.44 -12.11 1.25
C LYS A 12 8.99 -11.67 1.40
N TYR A 13 8.67 -10.89 2.43
CA TYR A 13 7.30 -10.39 2.61
C TYR A 13 6.90 -9.38 1.54
N LYS A 14 7.85 -8.82 0.82
CA LYS A 14 7.57 -7.89 -0.29
C LYS A 14 6.69 -8.52 -1.37
N GLU A 15 6.78 -9.83 -1.54
CA GLU A 15 6.01 -10.53 -2.56
C GLU A 15 4.50 -10.53 -2.28
N PHE A 16 4.12 -10.33 -1.02
CA PHE A 16 2.72 -10.31 -0.62
C PHE A 16 2.09 -8.93 -0.70
N VAL A 17 2.89 -7.88 -0.88
CA VAL A 17 2.40 -6.51 -0.81
C VAL A 17 1.39 -6.21 -1.90
N GLN A 18 1.63 -6.68 -3.13
CA GLN A 18 0.70 -6.42 -4.23
C GLN A 18 -0.67 -7.04 -3.97
N GLN A 19 -0.71 -8.25 -3.43
CA GLN A 19 -1.96 -8.90 -3.06
C GLN A 19 -2.68 -8.13 -1.96
N LEU A 20 -1.94 -7.67 -0.97
CA LEU A 20 -2.49 -6.86 0.11
C LEU A 20 -3.08 -5.55 -0.41
N LEU A 21 -2.35 -4.87 -1.29
CA LEU A 21 -2.81 -3.61 -1.86
C LEU A 21 -4.05 -3.80 -2.72
N ASN A 22 -4.11 -4.87 -3.50
CA ASN A 22 -5.29 -5.19 -4.28
C ASN A 22 -6.50 -5.44 -3.40
N GLY A 23 -6.32 -6.16 -2.29
CA GLY A 23 -7.39 -6.41 -1.34
C GLY A 23 -7.89 -5.13 -0.69
N ILE A 24 -6.99 -4.24 -0.30
CA ILE A 24 -7.35 -2.96 0.28
C ILE A 24 -8.15 -2.13 -0.72
N ASP A 25 -7.71 -2.08 -1.97
CA ASP A 25 -8.38 -1.30 -2.99
C ASP A 25 -9.79 -1.82 -3.28
N TRP A 26 -9.97 -3.15 -3.26
CA TRP A 26 -11.23 -3.78 -3.64
C TRP A 26 -12.26 -3.84 -2.51
N TYR A 27 -11.82 -4.02 -1.27
CA TYR A 27 -12.72 -4.35 -0.17
C TYR A 27 -12.68 -3.41 1.01
N PHE A 28 -11.58 -2.70 1.19
CA PHE A 28 -11.36 -1.90 2.40
C PHE A 28 -11.86 -0.47 2.18
N MET A 29 -12.79 -0.05 3.06
CA MET A 29 -13.26 1.34 3.11
C MET A 29 -13.56 1.96 1.75
N LEU A 30 -14.46 1.32 1.00
CA LEU A 30 -14.76 1.65 -0.40
C LEU A 30 -15.18 3.11 -0.64
N ASN A 31 -15.69 3.78 0.38
CA ASN A 31 -16.18 5.16 0.25
C ASN A 31 -15.12 6.21 0.59
N TYR A 32 -13.89 5.79 0.88
CA TYR A 32 -12.84 6.70 1.33
C TYR A 32 -11.60 6.59 0.45
N LYS A 33 -10.83 7.67 0.41
CA LYS A 33 -9.50 7.64 -0.18
C LYS A 33 -8.52 7.02 0.82
N ILE A 34 -7.57 6.26 0.31
CA ILE A 34 -6.61 5.53 1.13
C ILE A 34 -5.20 5.99 0.79
N GLU A 35 -4.41 6.27 1.80
CA GLU A 35 -3.00 6.57 1.68
C GLU A 35 -2.21 5.44 2.35
N ILE A 36 -1.40 4.75 1.57
CA ILE A 36 -0.57 3.64 2.05
C ILE A 36 0.84 4.16 2.33
N ASN A 37 1.26 4.09 3.57
CA ASN A 37 2.65 4.37 3.95
C ASN A 37 3.38 3.04 3.98
N LEU A 38 4.14 2.75 2.94
CA LEU A 38 4.82 1.48 2.75
C LEU A 38 6.29 1.62 3.13
N PHE A 39 6.70 0.92 4.18
CA PHE A 39 8.09 0.87 4.62
C PHE A 39 8.72 -0.41 4.09
N THR A 40 9.74 -0.27 3.25
CA THR A 40 10.37 -1.38 2.57
C THR A 40 11.89 -1.18 2.54
N ASP A 41 12.62 -2.23 2.22
CA ASP A 41 14.07 -2.17 2.09
C ASP A 41 14.53 -1.77 0.69
N LYS A 42 13.64 -1.81 -0.29
CA LYS A 42 13.93 -1.47 -1.69
C LYS A 42 12.77 -0.74 -2.33
N PHE A 43 13.07 0.32 -3.07
CA PHE A 43 12.07 1.02 -3.86
C PHE A 43 11.54 0.12 -4.99
N ARG A 44 10.23 0.13 -5.19
CA ARG A 44 9.56 -0.59 -6.28
C ARG A 44 8.39 0.22 -6.79
N GLU A 45 8.02 -0.01 -8.04
CA GLU A 45 6.78 0.54 -8.59
C GLU A 45 5.61 -0.37 -8.21
N TRP A 46 4.56 0.23 -7.70
CA TRP A 46 3.33 -0.46 -7.34
C TRP A 46 2.17 0.13 -8.11
N LYS A 47 1.18 -0.71 -8.43
CA LYS A 47 -0.05 -0.22 -9.04
C LYS A 47 -0.84 0.61 -8.05
N GLU A 48 -1.15 1.84 -8.43
CA GLU A 48 -2.03 2.72 -7.67
C GLU A 48 -3.37 2.85 -8.37
N SER A 49 -4.41 3.14 -7.60
CA SER A 49 -5.73 3.45 -8.14
C SER A 49 -6.09 4.90 -7.83
N ASP A 50 -7.20 5.36 -8.39
CA ASP A 50 -7.65 6.74 -8.21
C ASP A 50 -7.91 7.09 -6.73
N ARG A 51 -8.24 6.09 -5.93
CA ARG A 51 -8.55 6.30 -4.52
C ARG A 51 -7.48 5.79 -3.55
N MET A 52 -6.40 5.19 -4.07
CA MET A 52 -5.33 4.64 -3.24
C MET A 52 -3.98 5.20 -3.68
N ARG A 53 -3.30 5.87 -2.78
CA ARG A 53 -1.99 6.45 -3.02
C ARG A 53 -0.94 5.69 -2.20
N ILE A 54 0.19 5.38 -2.82
CA ILE A 54 1.26 4.66 -2.16
C ILE A 54 2.46 5.57 -1.97
N ILE A 55 2.88 5.74 -0.73
CA ILE A 55 4.07 6.50 -0.37
C ILE A 55 5.09 5.51 0.16
N GLN A 56 6.21 5.37 -0.54
CA GLN A 56 7.25 4.42 -0.14
C GLN A 56 8.30 5.10 0.72
N HIS A 57 8.68 4.42 1.80
CA HIS A 57 9.75 4.83 2.70
C HIS A 57 10.80 3.73 2.74
N ILE A 58 12.03 4.07 2.42
CA ILE A 58 13.12 3.10 2.44
C ILE A 58 13.71 3.04 3.85
N ILE A 59 13.81 1.83 4.36
CA ILE A 59 14.36 1.59 5.70
C ILE A 59 15.88 1.45 5.63
#